data_2f5de7cccbf8c7cc76c1f68129d5dc26
#
_entry.id   2f5de7cccbf8c7cc76c1f68129d5dc26
#
_cell.length_a   1.000
_cell.length_b   1.000
_cell.length_c   1.000
_cell.angle_alpha   90.00
_cell.angle_beta   90.00
_cell.angle_gamma   90.00
#
_symmetry.space_group_name_H-M   'P 1'
#
loop_
_entity.id
_entity.type
_entity.pdbx_description
1 polymer ?
#
loop_
_entity_poly.entity_id
_entity_poly.type
_entity_poly.pdbx_seq_one_letter_code
_entity_poly.pdbx_strand_id
1 'polypeptide(L)'
;MTYIKLSTESVGDAGDQYTGLDRFGRIADQRWINGSNTDVDRNQYGYDRDGNRLYKDNKVIASLSEVYTYDSLNQLASYMLGTLNGTKTDVTGSPSNSQSWDYDAVGNWDSVTTNSTTQTRTANKQNEITAVSGATTPTYDSNGNLTTDENNYRFVYDAWNRVVQVKNSSNVVIVAYGRDALHRHVADTVASTVTDRFFSSDWQLLETKVGSNTVTRNV
;
A
#
# COMPACT_ATOMS: atom_id res chain seq x y z
N MET A 1 10.13 14.86 21.06
CA MET A 1 9.76 13.70 20.27
C MET A 1 10.61 12.54 20.76
N THR A 2 10.03 11.60 21.50
CA THR A 2 10.77 10.44 22.04
C THR A 2 10.54 9.31 21.07
N TYR A 3 11.57 8.86 20.38
CA TYR A 3 11.38 7.98 19.23
C TYR A 3 11.16 6.51 19.58
N ILE A 4 11.92 5.98 20.54
CA ILE A 4 11.81 4.58 20.96
C ILE A 4 12.27 4.50 22.42
N LYS A 5 11.45 3.90 23.29
CA LYS A 5 11.75 3.77 24.71
C LYS A 5 11.31 2.42 25.24
N LEU A 6 12.15 1.75 26.03
CA LEU A 6 11.74 0.58 26.79
C LEU A 6 10.84 0.95 27.97
N SER A 7 9.94 0.06 28.35
CA SER A 7 8.97 0.29 29.43
C SER A 7 9.59 0.54 30.80
N THR A 8 10.89 0.25 30.97
CA THR A 8 11.64 0.37 32.22
C THR A 8 12.40 1.69 32.36
N GLU A 9 12.38 2.58 31.36
CA GLU A 9 13.18 3.79 31.37
C GLU A 9 12.43 5.00 31.90
N SER A 10 13.18 5.90 32.62
CA SER A 10 12.60 7.07 33.22
C SER A 10 12.21 8.16 32.20
N VAL A 11 11.26 9.00 32.62
CA VAL A 11 10.85 10.19 31.85
C VAL A 11 12.04 11.15 31.70
N GLY A 12 12.33 11.50 30.45
CA GLY A 12 13.40 12.48 30.16
C GLY A 12 14.68 11.92 29.57
N ASP A 13 14.81 10.60 29.45
CA ASP A 13 15.84 9.98 28.59
C ASP A 13 15.59 10.34 27.15
N ALA A 14 16.09 11.49 26.71
CA ALA A 14 16.02 11.91 25.33
C ALA A 14 17.00 11.09 24.53
N GLY A 15 16.50 10.01 23.92
CA GLY A 15 17.17 9.51 22.77
C GLY A 15 18.32 8.56 23.01
N ASP A 16 18.19 7.61 23.93
CA ASP A 16 18.90 6.37 23.72
C ASP A 16 18.29 5.70 22.49
N GLN A 17 18.96 5.85 21.35
CA GLN A 17 18.53 5.32 20.06
C GLN A 17 18.46 3.77 20.04
N TYR A 18 18.89 3.11 21.09
CA TYR A 18 18.89 1.65 21.23
C TYR A 18 17.73 1.12 22.07
N THR A 19 17.02 1.95 22.79
CA THR A 19 15.86 1.54 23.59
C THR A 19 14.64 1.31 22.70
N GLY A 20 13.94 0.18 22.93
CA GLY A 20 12.85 -0.25 22.08
C GLY A 20 13.27 -0.94 20.78
N LEU A 21 14.57 -1.17 20.59
CA LEU A 21 15.10 -2.03 19.53
C LEU A 21 15.42 -3.43 20.07
N ASP A 22 15.34 -4.43 19.20
CA ASP A 22 15.87 -5.75 19.49
C ASP A 22 17.39 -5.80 19.22
N ARG A 23 18.02 -6.95 19.51
CA ARG A 23 19.46 -7.16 19.29
C ARG A 23 19.92 -7.05 17.82
N PHE A 24 19.00 -7.00 16.88
CA PHE A 24 19.26 -6.85 15.44
C PHE A 24 18.95 -5.44 14.93
N GLY A 25 18.62 -4.49 15.83
CA GLY A 25 18.29 -3.12 15.49
C GLY A 25 16.87 -2.92 14.94
N ARG A 26 15.96 -3.95 15.08
CA ARG A 26 14.57 -3.83 14.66
C ARG A 26 13.73 -3.25 15.78
N ILE A 27 12.70 -2.46 15.44
CA ILE A 27 11.78 -1.87 16.42
C ILE A 27 11.00 -2.97 17.13
N ALA A 28 11.19 -3.10 18.45
CA ALA A 28 10.46 -4.05 19.30
C ALA A 28 9.37 -3.37 20.13
N ASP A 29 9.56 -2.11 20.54
CA ASP A 29 8.58 -1.33 21.31
C ASP A 29 8.70 0.14 20.93
N GLN A 30 7.65 0.72 20.41
CA GLN A 30 7.57 2.12 20.00
C GLN A 30 6.48 2.83 20.81
N ARG A 31 6.83 3.94 21.47
CA ARG A 31 5.91 4.69 22.36
C ARG A 31 5.82 6.15 21.95
N TRP A 32 4.60 6.66 22.00
CA TRP A 32 4.32 8.10 22.00
C TRP A 32 3.63 8.45 23.31
N ILE A 33 4.21 9.39 24.06
CA ILE A 33 3.69 9.82 25.34
C ILE A 33 3.25 11.29 25.31
N ASN A 34 2.22 11.62 26.07
CA ASN A 34 1.83 13.00 26.32
C ASN A 34 2.68 13.65 27.42
N GLY A 35 2.41 14.93 27.72
CA GLY A 35 3.10 15.67 28.78
C GLY A 35 2.93 15.10 30.20
N SER A 36 1.99 14.19 30.42
CA SER A 36 1.76 13.48 31.67
C SER A 36 2.36 12.07 31.70
N ASN A 37 3.26 11.77 30.75
CA ASN A 37 3.89 10.44 30.59
C ASN A 37 2.92 9.28 30.36
N THR A 38 1.75 9.55 29.78
CA THR A 38 0.76 8.54 29.43
C THR A 38 0.94 8.17 27.96
N ASP A 39 0.88 6.86 27.65
CA ASP A 39 0.91 6.39 26.28
C ASP A 39 -0.29 6.92 25.50
N VAL A 40 -0.07 7.70 24.45
CA VAL A 40 -1.09 8.11 23.48
C VAL A 40 -1.12 7.17 22.29
N ASP A 41 0.01 6.53 21.98
CA ASP A 41 0.13 5.38 21.13
C ASP A 41 1.35 4.55 21.56
N ARG A 42 1.21 3.21 21.48
CA ARG A 42 2.30 2.30 21.76
C ARG A 42 2.10 1.00 21.00
N ASN A 43 3.09 0.63 20.22
CA ASN A 43 3.08 -0.59 19.43
C ASN A 43 4.30 -1.46 19.77
N GLN A 44 4.03 -2.72 20.11
CA GLN A 44 5.07 -3.74 20.29
C GLN A 44 5.07 -4.69 19.10
N TYR A 45 6.25 -5.13 18.71
CA TYR A 45 6.45 -5.97 17.54
C TYR A 45 7.21 -7.24 17.89
N GLY A 46 6.84 -8.35 17.26
CA GLY A 46 7.61 -9.60 17.27
C GLY A 46 8.03 -9.99 15.87
N TYR A 47 9.14 -10.70 15.79
CA TYR A 47 9.75 -11.12 14.53
C TYR A 47 10.18 -12.59 14.61
N ASP A 48 10.17 -13.25 13.46
CA ASP A 48 10.82 -14.54 13.32
C ASP A 48 12.34 -14.39 13.10
N ARG A 49 13.00 -15.53 12.82
CA ARG A 49 14.47 -15.57 12.60
C ARG A 49 14.88 -14.93 11.28
N ASP A 50 13.99 -14.92 10.28
CA ASP A 50 14.25 -14.37 8.95
C ASP A 50 13.96 -12.86 8.90
N GLY A 51 13.37 -12.30 9.98
CA GLY A 51 13.08 -10.88 10.11
C GLY A 51 11.64 -10.52 9.73
N ASN A 52 10.80 -11.49 9.42
CA ASN A 52 9.40 -11.25 9.15
C ASN A 52 8.68 -10.83 10.44
N ARG A 53 7.80 -9.82 10.33
CA ARG A 53 7.00 -9.36 11.46
C ARG A 53 5.87 -10.35 11.75
N LEU A 54 5.87 -10.96 12.91
CA LEU A 54 4.83 -11.91 13.33
C LEU A 54 3.59 -11.24 13.91
N TYR A 55 3.77 -10.11 14.60
CA TYR A 55 2.67 -9.34 15.16
C TYR A 55 3.03 -7.88 15.37
N LYS A 56 1.98 -7.06 15.46
CA LYS A 56 1.98 -5.70 16.01
C LYS A 56 0.94 -5.67 17.14
N ASP A 57 1.37 -5.48 18.38
CA ASP A 57 0.50 -5.41 19.56
C ASP A 57 0.32 -3.94 19.96
N ASN A 58 -0.85 -3.37 19.65
CA ASN A 58 -1.19 -2.02 20.07
C ASN A 58 -1.60 -2.03 21.55
N LYS A 59 -0.78 -1.42 22.41
CA LYS A 59 -0.96 -1.45 23.85
C LYS A 59 -1.99 -0.44 24.36
N VAL A 60 -2.40 0.50 23.51
CA VAL A 60 -3.40 1.53 23.84
C VAL A 60 -4.79 1.11 23.35
N ILE A 61 -4.87 0.59 22.13
CA ILE A 61 -6.12 0.15 21.51
C ILE A 61 -5.92 -1.30 21.03
N ALA A 62 -6.14 -2.27 21.91
CA ALA A 62 -5.85 -3.68 21.64
C ALA A 62 -6.51 -4.22 20.37
N SER A 63 -7.69 -3.71 19.99
CA SER A 63 -8.39 -4.10 18.76
C SER A 63 -7.72 -3.65 17.45
N LEU A 64 -6.72 -2.77 17.53
CA LEU A 64 -5.88 -2.35 16.40
C LEU A 64 -4.55 -3.13 16.34
N SER A 65 -4.47 -4.24 17.05
CA SER A 65 -3.34 -5.16 16.95
C SER A 65 -3.48 -6.07 15.74
N GLU A 66 -2.36 -6.57 15.27
CA GLU A 66 -2.26 -7.31 14.02
C GLU A 66 -1.39 -8.56 14.20
N VAL A 67 -1.74 -9.66 13.53
CA VAL A 67 -0.93 -10.88 13.46
C VAL A 67 -0.74 -11.28 12.00
N TYR A 68 0.45 -11.83 11.69
CA TYR A 68 0.87 -12.17 10.34
C TYR A 68 1.44 -13.57 10.28
N THR A 69 1.22 -14.26 9.17
CA THR A 69 1.89 -15.53 8.86
C THR A 69 2.56 -15.42 7.48
N TYR A 70 3.58 -16.24 7.29
CA TYR A 70 4.36 -16.27 6.06
C TYR A 70 4.48 -17.69 5.55
N ASP A 71 4.67 -17.84 4.25
CA ASP A 71 4.98 -19.12 3.63
C ASP A 71 6.50 -19.44 3.75
N SER A 72 6.91 -20.56 3.15
CA SER A 72 8.31 -21.00 3.17
C SER A 72 9.27 -20.12 2.33
N LEU A 73 8.72 -19.21 1.54
CA LEU A 73 9.48 -18.23 0.73
C LEU A 73 9.49 -16.83 1.36
N ASN A 74 9.02 -16.71 2.62
CA ASN A 74 8.86 -15.44 3.33
C ASN A 74 7.85 -14.48 2.68
N GLN A 75 6.88 -15.00 1.89
CA GLN A 75 5.78 -14.22 1.37
C GLN A 75 4.66 -14.15 2.41
N LEU A 76 3.98 -13.03 2.53
CA LEU A 76 2.88 -12.84 3.48
C LEU A 76 1.71 -13.77 3.10
N ALA A 77 1.44 -14.79 3.93
CA ALA A 77 0.37 -15.76 3.68
C ALA A 77 -0.95 -15.36 4.35
N SER A 78 -0.92 -14.71 5.51
CA SER A 78 -2.13 -14.19 6.14
C SER A 78 -1.89 -12.99 7.04
N TYR A 79 -2.96 -12.25 7.27
CA TYR A 79 -3.06 -11.10 8.14
C TYR A 79 -4.40 -11.12 8.87
N MET A 80 -4.40 -10.79 10.15
CA MET A 80 -5.62 -10.57 10.93
C MET A 80 -5.49 -9.34 11.81
N LEU A 81 -6.57 -8.56 11.91
CA LEU A 81 -6.71 -7.39 12.76
C LEU A 81 -7.66 -7.68 13.91
N GLY A 82 -7.23 -7.45 15.14
CA GLY A 82 -8.05 -7.66 16.34
C GLY A 82 -7.21 -7.73 17.61
N THR A 83 -7.85 -7.96 18.75
CA THR A 83 -7.15 -8.16 20.01
C THR A 83 -6.37 -9.46 19.98
N LEU A 84 -5.05 -9.42 20.20
CA LEU A 84 -4.21 -10.62 20.17
C LEU A 84 -4.51 -11.56 21.35
N ASN A 85 -4.35 -12.87 21.11
CA ASN A 85 -4.33 -13.88 22.18
C ASN A 85 -3.07 -13.75 23.05
N GLY A 86 -3.00 -14.50 24.15
CA GLY A 86 -1.88 -14.43 25.09
C GLY A 86 -0.52 -14.85 24.51
N THR A 87 -0.50 -15.64 23.44
CA THR A 87 0.72 -16.09 22.73
C THR A 87 1.07 -15.19 21.55
N LYS A 88 0.20 -14.23 21.19
CA LYS A 88 0.34 -13.32 20.05
C LYS A 88 0.50 -14.04 18.70
N THR A 89 -0.14 -15.19 18.57
CA THR A 89 -0.14 -16.01 17.35
C THR A 89 -1.48 -15.99 16.64
N ASP A 90 -2.49 -15.36 17.24
CA ASP A 90 -3.86 -15.29 16.73
C ASP A 90 -4.58 -14.11 17.38
N VAL A 91 -5.77 -13.76 16.87
CA VAL A 91 -6.69 -12.83 17.53
C VAL A 91 -7.68 -13.56 18.43
N THR A 92 -8.11 -12.90 19.50
CA THR A 92 -9.15 -13.43 20.40
C THR A 92 -10.52 -13.17 19.78
N GLY A 93 -11.28 -14.24 19.54
CA GLY A 93 -12.59 -14.15 18.90
C GLY A 93 -12.47 -13.98 17.37
N SER A 94 -13.45 -13.31 16.77
CA SER A 94 -13.43 -13.04 15.31
C SER A 94 -12.59 -11.81 15.01
N PRO A 95 -11.69 -11.86 14.01
CA PRO A 95 -10.97 -10.67 13.58
C PRO A 95 -11.93 -9.61 13.02
N SER A 96 -11.62 -8.35 13.24
CA SER A 96 -12.35 -7.23 12.64
C SER A 96 -12.04 -7.06 11.15
N ASN A 97 -10.88 -7.53 10.72
CA ASN A 97 -10.47 -7.67 9.33
C ASN A 97 -9.48 -8.83 9.21
N SER A 98 -9.56 -9.58 8.10
CA SER A 98 -8.62 -10.65 7.80
C SER A 98 -8.39 -10.75 6.30
N GLN A 99 -7.16 -11.09 5.93
CA GLN A 99 -6.80 -11.45 4.57
C GLN A 99 -5.87 -12.66 4.56
N SER A 100 -6.02 -13.51 3.54
CA SER A 100 -5.05 -14.59 3.25
C SER A 100 -4.83 -14.68 1.75
N TRP A 101 -3.64 -15.10 1.38
CA TRP A 101 -3.19 -15.19 -0.01
C TRP A 101 -2.64 -16.57 -0.29
N ASP A 102 -3.01 -17.12 -1.45
CA ASP A 102 -2.35 -18.26 -2.06
C ASP A 102 -1.57 -17.77 -3.29
N TYR A 103 -0.37 -18.29 -3.45
CA TYR A 103 0.55 -17.89 -4.51
C TYR A 103 0.86 -19.06 -5.42
N ASP A 104 1.01 -18.77 -6.71
CA ASP A 104 1.61 -19.72 -7.66
C ASP A 104 3.14 -19.81 -7.45
N ALA A 105 3.80 -20.70 -8.20
CA ALA A 105 5.23 -20.94 -8.09
C ALA A 105 6.13 -19.73 -8.48
N VAL A 106 5.56 -18.70 -9.12
CA VAL A 106 6.29 -17.48 -9.53
C VAL A 106 5.85 -16.24 -8.74
N GLY A 107 4.97 -16.43 -7.73
CA GLY A 107 4.54 -15.38 -6.79
C GLY A 107 3.31 -14.60 -7.23
N ASN A 108 2.59 -15.01 -8.27
CA ASN A 108 1.28 -14.44 -8.58
C ASN A 108 0.24 -14.90 -7.56
N TRP A 109 -0.75 -14.08 -7.31
CA TRP A 109 -1.88 -14.46 -6.47
C TRP A 109 -2.83 -15.41 -7.21
N ASP A 110 -2.88 -16.67 -6.82
CA ASP A 110 -3.91 -17.61 -7.24
C ASP A 110 -5.24 -17.29 -6.56
N SER A 111 -5.19 -16.89 -5.29
CA SER A 111 -6.36 -16.41 -4.59
C SER A 111 -6.04 -15.37 -3.51
N VAL A 112 -7.02 -14.54 -3.20
CA VAL A 112 -7.06 -13.71 -2.01
C VAL A 112 -8.41 -13.91 -1.31
N THR A 113 -8.37 -14.21 -0.02
CA THR A 113 -9.57 -14.28 0.81
C THR A 113 -9.61 -13.09 1.74
N THR A 114 -10.65 -12.25 1.65
CA THR A 114 -10.88 -11.10 2.54
C THR A 114 -12.14 -11.34 3.33
N ASN A 115 -12.04 -11.39 4.67
CA ASN A 115 -13.19 -11.59 5.56
C ASN A 115 -14.10 -12.76 5.12
N SER A 116 -13.48 -13.92 4.82
CA SER A 116 -14.15 -15.15 4.34
C SER A 116 -14.71 -15.09 2.90
N THR A 117 -14.46 -14.03 2.15
CA THR A 117 -14.82 -13.95 0.73
C THR A 117 -13.58 -14.16 -0.11
N THR A 118 -13.57 -15.24 -0.89
CA THR A 118 -12.42 -15.60 -1.75
C THR A 118 -12.61 -15.08 -3.17
N GLN A 119 -11.60 -14.39 -3.68
CA GLN A 119 -11.43 -14.05 -5.08
C GLN A 119 -10.30 -14.89 -5.65
N THR A 120 -10.58 -15.65 -6.70
CA THR A 120 -9.56 -16.42 -7.43
C THR A 120 -9.05 -15.64 -8.63
N ARG A 121 -7.81 -15.88 -9.01
CA ARG A 121 -7.14 -15.26 -10.16
C ARG A 121 -6.45 -16.34 -11.00
N THR A 122 -6.22 -16.03 -12.26
CA THR A 122 -5.45 -16.88 -13.17
C THR A 122 -4.45 -16.00 -13.89
N ALA A 123 -3.19 -16.39 -13.92
CA ALA A 123 -2.14 -15.75 -14.69
C ALA A 123 -1.71 -16.64 -15.87
N ASN A 124 -1.28 -16.01 -16.97
CA ASN A 124 -0.65 -16.71 -18.09
C ASN A 124 0.88 -16.82 -17.89
N LYS A 125 1.57 -17.40 -18.86
CA LYS A 125 3.04 -17.57 -18.81
C LYS A 125 3.83 -16.26 -18.88
N GLN A 126 3.19 -15.16 -19.24
CA GLN A 126 3.76 -13.81 -19.24
C GLN A 126 3.52 -13.08 -17.93
N ASN A 127 2.92 -13.73 -16.91
CA ASN A 127 2.48 -13.16 -15.64
C ASN A 127 1.38 -12.09 -15.80
N GLU A 128 0.59 -12.17 -16.86
CA GLU A 128 -0.60 -11.34 -17.05
C GLU A 128 -1.80 -12.03 -16.41
N ILE A 129 -2.59 -11.30 -15.62
CA ILE A 129 -3.82 -11.82 -15.00
C ILE A 129 -4.88 -11.94 -16.09
N THR A 130 -5.28 -13.18 -16.40
CA THR A 130 -6.24 -13.50 -17.46
C THR A 130 -7.65 -13.79 -16.97
N ALA A 131 -7.83 -13.95 -15.67
CA ALA A 131 -9.15 -14.04 -15.04
C ALA A 131 -9.13 -13.58 -13.60
N VAL A 132 -10.23 -12.97 -13.16
CA VAL A 132 -10.52 -12.61 -11.76
C VAL A 132 -11.97 -13.01 -11.49
N SER A 133 -12.20 -13.87 -10.48
CA SER A 133 -13.56 -14.35 -10.20
C SER A 133 -14.49 -13.20 -9.78
N GLY A 134 -15.71 -13.20 -10.34
CA GLY A 134 -16.70 -12.16 -10.06
C GLY A 134 -16.43 -10.79 -10.68
N ALA A 135 -15.46 -10.68 -11.59
CA ALA A 135 -15.03 -9.44 -12.21
C ALA A 135 -14.93 -9.54 -13.73
N THR A 136 -14.68 -8.42 -14.40
CA THR A 136 -14.41 -8.41 -15.85
C THR A 136 -13.06 -9.07 -16.11
N THR A 137 -12.99 -9.88 -17.18
CA THR A 137 -11.72 -10.47 -17.61
C THR A 137 -10.75 -9.37 -18.06
N PRO A 138 -9.57 -9.23 -17.44
CA PRO A 138 -8.55 -8.32 -17.91
C PRO A 138 -8.08 -8.66 -19.32
N THR A 139 -7.75 -7.64 -20.11
CA THR A 139 -7.21 -7.81 -21.47
C THR A 139 -5.95 -6.99 -21.66
N TYR A 140 -5.07 -7.47 -22.54
CA TYR A 140 -3.77 -6.86 -22.80
C TYR A 140 -3.57 -6.62 -24.29
N ASP A 141 -2.74 -5.68 -24.65
CA ASP A 141 -2.26 -5.54 -26.04
C ASP A 141 -1.04 -6.45 -26.29
N SER A 142 -0.53 -6.45 -27.51
CA SER A 142 0.63 -7.27 -27.90
C SER A 142 1.96 -6.86 -27.24
N ASN A 143 1.99 -5.72 -26.56
CA ASN A 143 3.15 -5.24 -25.79
C ASN A 143 3.04 -5.59 -24.29
N GLY A 144 1.95 -6.27 -23.86
CA GLY A 144 1.67 -6.60 -22.48
C GLY A 144 1.06 -5.44 -21.67
N ASN A 145 0.59 -4.38 -22.31
CA ASN A 145 -0.09 -3.30 -21.60
C ASN A 145 -1.55 -3.71 -21.29
N LEU A 146 -2.00 -3.48 -20.06
CA LEU A 146 -3.37 -3.75 -19.64
C LEU A 146 -4.33 -2.80 -20.37
N THR A 147 -5.19 -3.34 -21.25
CA THR A 147 -6.15 -2.55 -22.03
C THR A 147 -7.53 -2.47 -21.40
N THR A 148 -7.90 -3.48 -20.58
CA THR A 148 -9.13 -3.47 -19.76
C THR A 148 -8.82 -4.13 -18.43
N ASP A 149 -9.21 -3.49 -17.30
CA ASP A 149 -9.05 -4.08 -15.97
C ASP A 149 -10.29 -4.85 -15.50
N GLU A 150 -10.22 -5.42 -14.33
CA GLU A 150 -11.29 -6.20 -13.68
C GLU A 150 -12.54 -5.36 -13.34
N ASN A 151 -12.43 -4.04 -13.31
CA ASN A 151 -13.53 -3.09 -13.09
C ASN A 151 -14.11 -2.55 -14.42
N ASN A 152 -13.62 -3.09 -15.55
CA ASN A 152 -13.99 -2.66 -16.90
C ASN A 152 -13.59 -1.20 -17.22
N TYR A 153 -12.55 -0.66 -16.54
CA TYR A 153 -11.87 0.54 -17.03
C TYR A 153 -10.99 0.16 -18.22
N ARG A 154 -10.89 1.08 -19.19
CA ARG A 154 -10.12 0.87 -20.41
C ARG A 154 -8.99 1.88 -20.49
N PHE A 155 -7.81 1.38 -20.86
CA PHE A 155 -6.58 2.15 -20.92
C PHE A 155 -6.15 2.29 -22.38
N VAL A 156 -5.79 3.49 -22.79
CA VAL A 156 -5.22 3.78 -24.10
C VAL A 156 -3.77 4.18 -23.93
N TYR A 157 -2.92 3.61 -24.73
CA TYR A 157 -1.47 3.85 -24.66
C TYR A 157 -0.97 4.57 -25.90
N ASP A 158 0.11 5.29 -25.77
CA ASP A 158 0.88 5.84 -26.87
C ASP A 158 1.93 4.84 -27.39
N ALA A 159 2.70 5.24 -28.42
CA ALA A 159 3.72 4.39 -29.01
C ALA A 159 4.90 4.04 -28.08
N TRP A 160 4.98 4.65 -26.91
CA TRP A 160 5.99 4.38 -25.86
C TRP A 160 5.42 3.61 -24.67
N ASN A 161 4.25 2.96 -24.84
CA ASN A 161 3.57 2.19 -23.78
C ASN A 161 3.19 3.03 -22.54
N ARG A 162 2.88 4.31 -22.73
CA ARG A 162 2.44 5.19 -21.64
C ARG A 162 0.94 5.41 -21.75
N VAL A 163 0.23 5.29 -20.63
CA VAL A 163 -1.20 5.59 -20.59
C VAL A 163 -1.44 7.06 -20.98
N VAL A 164 -2.29 7.29 -21.98
CA VAL A 164 -2.72 8.61 -22.44
C VAL A 164 -4.19 8.87 -22.20
N GLN A 165 -5.02 7.84 -22.04
CA GLN A 165 -6.42 7.98 -21.63
C GLN A 165 -6.84 6.83 -20.74
N VAL A 166 -7.74 7.12 -19.79
CA VAL A 166 -8.53 6.14 -19.07
C VAL A 166 -10.00 6.38 -19.39
N LYS A 167 -10.72 5.32 -19.71
CA LYS A 167 -12.15 5.34 -20.02
C LYS A 167 -12.91 4.47 -19.05
N ASN A 168 -14.16 4.81 -18.78
CA ASN A 168 -15.06 3.98 -17.98
C ASN A 168 -15.62 2.81 -18.80
N SER A 169 -16.44 1.97 -18.15
CA SER A 169 -17.13 0.83 -18.77
C SER A 169 -18.01 1.19 -19.97
N SER A 170 -18.51 2.42 -20.04
CA SER A 170 -19.29 2.95 -21.16
C SER A 170 -18.41 3.55 -22.28
N ASN A 171 -17.10 3.36 -22.22
CA ASN A 171 -16.11 3.89 -23.17
C ASN A 171 -16.00 5.43 -23.21
N VAL A 172 -16.47 6.10 -22.15
CA VAL A 172 -16.33 7.54 -21.98
C VAL A 172 -14.99 7.85 -21.33
N VAL A 173 -14.24 8.80 -21.89
CA VAL A 173 -12.97 9.26 -21.32
C VAL A 173 -13.23 9.93 -19.97
N ILE A 174 -12.64 9.40 -18.90
CA ILE A 174 -12.69 9.98 -17.56
C ILE A 174 -11.46 10.83 -17.25
N VAL A 175 -10.31 10.47 -17.83
CA VAL A 175 -9.09 11.26 -17.75
C VAL A 175 -8.26 11.09 -19.03
N ALA A 176 -7.63 12.17 -19.49
CA ALA A 176 -6.63 12.14 -20.54
C ALA A 176 -5.35 12.83 -20.04
N TYR A 177 -4.20 12.30 -20.43
CA TYR A 177 -2.88 12.73 -19.99
C TYR A 177 -2.11 13.37 -21.13
N GLY A 178 -1.66 14.61 -20.95
CA GLY A 178 -0.75 15.31 -21.84
C GLY A 178 0.71 15.14 -21.40
N ARG A 179 1.59 14.90 -22.37
CA ARG A 179 3.03 14.76 -22.13
C ARG A 179 3.81 15.65 -23.08
N ASP A 180 4.95 16.16 -22.62
CA ASP A 180 5.88 16.89 -23.48
C ASP A 180 6.89 15.95 -24.16
N ALA A 181 7.74 16.54 -25.00
CA ALA A 181 8.79 15.79 -25.72
C ALA A 181 9.85 15.15 -24.80
N LEU A 182 9.97 15.60 -23.56
CA LEU A 182 10.85 15.03 -22.55
C LEU A 182 10.15 13.96 -21.69
N HIS A 183 8.95 13.50 -22.10
CA HIS A 183 8.12 12.51 -21.41
C HIS A 183 7.52 12.98 -20.07
N ARG A 184 7.63 14.25 -19.71
CA ARG A 184 7.03 14.78 -18.49
C ARG A 184 5.52 14.83 -18.64
N HIS A 185 4.81 14.53 -17.58
CA HIS A 185 3.37 14.65 -17.48
C HIS A 185 2.99 16.13 -17.26
N VAL A 186 2.56 16.82 -18.30
CA VAL A 186 2.35 18.27 -18.29
C VAL A 186 0.90 18.70 -18.22
N ALA A 187 -0.05 17.80 -18.48
CA ALA A 187 -1.47 18.12 -18.36
C ALA A 187 -2.33 16.90 -18.02
N ASP A 188 -3.39 17.15 -17.25
CA ASP A 188 -4.53 16.24 -17.06
C ASP A 188 -5.79 16.90 -17.59
N THR A 189 -6.61 16.14 -18.30
CA THR A 189 -7.97 16.55 -18.64
C THR A 189 -8.96 15.62 -17.95
N VAL A 190 -9.74 16.14 -17.02
CA VAL A 190 -10.81 15.41 -16.30
C VAL A 190 -12.12 16.15 -16.51
N ALA A 191 -13.13 15.48 -17.08
CA ALA A 191 -14.44 16.08 -17.35
C ALA A 191 -14.35 17.46 -18.01
N SER A 192 -13.50 17.62 -19.03
CA SER A 192 -13.21 18.87 -19.77
C SER A 192 -12.43 19.93 -18.98
N THR A 193 -12.05 19.69 -17.74
CA THR A 193 -11.17 20.57 -16.97
C THR A 193 -9.73 20.16 -17.21
N VAL A 194 -8.92 21.10 -17.70
CA VAL A 194 -7.49 20.90 -17.92
C VAL A 194 -6.71 21.45 -16.73
N THR A 195 -5.85 20.62 -16.16
CA THR A 195 -4.85 21.03 -15.17
C THR A 195 -3.48 20.96 -15.80
N ASP A 196 -2.85 22.10 -15.99
CA ASP A 196 -1.50 22.22 -16.54
C ASP A 196 -0.44 22.18 -15.44
N ARG A 197 0.71 21.56 -15.73
CA ARG A 197 1.87 21.45 -14.83
C ARG A 197 3.08 22.11 -15.47
N PHE A 198 3.74 22.98 -14.71
CA PHE A 198 4.93 23.70 -15.14
C PHE A 198 6.14 23.23 -14.35
N PHE A 199 7.19 22.90 -15.06
CA PHE A 199 8.41 22.34 -14.47
C PHE A 199 9.61 23.26 -14.71
N SER A 200 10.57 23.25 -13.77
CA SER A 200 11.90 23.83 -13.99
C SER A 200 12.72 23.00 -14.98
N SER A 201 13.89 23.51 -15.38
CA SER A 201 14.89 22.75 -16.15
C SER A 201 15.34 21.47 -15.42
N ASP A 202 15.30 21.46 -14.09
CA ASP A 202 15.74 20.36 -13.23
C ASP A 202 14.57 19.42 -12.85
N TRP A 203 13.46 19.46 -13.59
CA TRP A 203 12.27 18.63 -13.44
C TRP A 203 11.49 18.84 -12.14
N GLN A 204 11.71 19.93 -11.44
CA GLN A 204 10.93 20.30 -10.27
C GLN A 204 9.57 20.88 -10.70
N LEU A 205 8.48 20.40 -10.13
CA LEU A 205 7.15 20.97 -10.35
C LEU A 205 7.08 22.36 -9.68
N LEU A 206 6.98 23.40 -10.48
CA LEU A 206 6.91 24.78 -10.00
C LEU A 206 5.49 25.25 -9.74
N GLU A 207 4.57 24.92 -10.64
CA GLU A 207 3.20 25.42 -10.57
C GLU A 207 2.22 24.45 -11.23
N THR A 208 1.00 24.40 -10.71
CA THR A 208 -0.15 23.79 -11.40
C THR A 208 -1.23 24.84 -11.60
N LYS A 209 -1.89 24.81 -12.77
CA LYS A 209 -2.97 25.74 -13.13
C LYS A 209 -4.20 25.02 -13.64
N VAL A 210 -5.37 25.60 -13.36
CA VAL A 210 -6.63 25.28 -14.03
C VAL A 210 -7.09 26.57 -14.75
N GLY A 211 -6.98 26.58 -16.07
CA GLY A 211 -7.16 27.79 -16.86
C GLY A 211 -6.12 28.85 -16.46
N SER A 212 -6.58 30.04 -16.08
CA SER A 212 -5.70 31.13 -15.60
C SER A 212 -5.41 31.07 -14.09
N ASN A 213 -6.08 30.15 -13.33
CA ASN A 213 -5.97 30.09 -11.88
C ASN A 213 -4.83 29.17 -11.45
N THR A 214 -3.91 29.68 -10.63
CA THR A 214 -2.91 28.87 -9.94
C THR A 214 -3.58 28.06 -8.84
N VAL A 215 -3.41 26.72 -8.87
CA VAL A 215 -3.92 25.81 -7.83
C VAL A 215 -2.84 25.57 -6.78
N THR A 216 -1.60 25.32 -7.21
CA THR A 216 -0.44 25.17 -6.33
C THR A 216 0.74 25.90 -6.89
N ARG A 217 1.59 26.44 -6.01
CA ARG A 217 2.90 26.99 -6.36
C ARG A 217 3.92 26.50 -5.35
N ASN A 218 4.98 25.87 -5.84
CA ASN A 218 6.11 25.39 -5.05
C ASN A 218 7.24 26.44 -5.17
N VAL A 219 7.72 26.93 -4.05
CA VAL A 219 8.77 27.96 -3.97
C VAL A 219 10.03 27.33 -3.35
#